data_18315a7eec4be794d07f2c9cadb4989c
#
_entry.id   18315a7eec4be794d07f2c9cadb4989c
#
_cell.length_a   1.000
_cell.length_b   1.000
_cell.length_c   1.000
_cell.angle_alpha   90.00
_cell.angle_beta   90.00
_cell.angle_gamma   90.00
#
_symmetry.space_group_name_H-M   'P 1'
#
loop_
_entity.id
_entity.type
_entity.pdbx_description
1 polymer ?
#
loop_
_entity_poly.entity_id
_entity_poly.type
_entity_poly.pdbx_seq_one_letter_code
_entity_poly.pdbx_strand_id
1 'polypeptide(L)'
;MTTSRAWLAVVCAIVAALGGAKASADPGAHVAGEAPLGGRSAQIDVYSPAMGRVIQNKVIKAAGAGAPTLYLLTGAGGGADGISWWDNTDVRNFFADKFVNVVMPVGGAFTLYTDWISDDPGVGRVRWETYLTQELPGVIDGALDTSGRNAIAGVSMSASSALDLAIQSGSRFSAVAALSGCPWASDPLGIAMASAQAVRGGGNPGNMWGIPGGPGWQEHDVFANAGRLAGKAIFLSAATGLPGAADRGLPMPPIETLAGACTAAFAGRLGQLGIPAVHVHRPTGSHTWGQFEADLHEAWPHLAAAIG
;
A
#
# COMPACT_ATOMS: atom_id res chain seq x y z
N MET A 1 68.43 34.79 53.52
CA MET A 1 67.09 35.20 53.91
C MET A 1 66.19 35.16 52.68
N THR A 2 65.55 34.06 52.44
CA THR A 2 64.74 33.83 51.26
C THR A 2 63.37 33.32 51.71
N THR A 3 62.35 34.14 51.50
CA THR A 3 60.98 33.83 51.86
C THR A 3 60.29 33.21 50.64
N SER A 4 59.93 31.89 50.76
CA SER A 4 59.09 31.20 49.79
C SER A 4 57.64 31.59 49.99
N ARG A 5 56.97 32.06 48.91
CA ARG A 5 55.53 32.23 48.85
C ARG A 5 54.93 30.99 48.20
N ALA A 6 54.13 30.23 48.97
CA ALA A 6 53.28 29.13 48.42
C ALA A 6 52.00 29.71 47.84
N TRP A 7 51.72 29.33 46.59
CA TRP A 7 50.43 29.60 45.92
C TRP A 7 49.54 28.36 46.12
N LEU A 8 48.42 28.56 46.82
CA LEU A 8 47.34 27.58 46.86
C LEU A 8 46.49 27.74 45.56
N ALA A 9 46.51 26.74 44.72
CA ALA A 9 45.57 26.63 43.63
C ALA A 9 44.27 25.94 44.09
N VAL A 10 43.17 26.69 44.10
CA VAL A 10 41.83 26.13 44.36
C VAL A 10 41.29 25.62 43.01
N VAL A 11 41.20 24.30 42.87
CA VAL A 11 40.57 23.67 41.73
C VAL A 11 39.06 23.52 42.05
N CYS A 12 38.25 24.39 41.47
CA CYS A 12 36.80 24.22 41.42
C CYS A 12 36.44 23.12 40.43
N ALA A 13 36.06 21.93 40.90
CA ALA A 13 35.47 20.90 40.09
C ALA A 13 33.98 21.23 39.79
N ILE A 14 33.69 21.67 38.56
CA ILE A 14 32.32 21.80 38.09
C ILE A 14 31.86 20.40 37.68
N VAL A 15 31.05 19.77 38.50
CA VAL A 15 30.31 18.53 38.12
C VAL A 15 29.15 18.97 37.25
N ALA A 16 29.32 18.90 35.91
CA ALA A 16 28.22 18.99 34.98
C ALA A 16 27.37 17.73 35.09
N ALA A 17 26.21 17.82 35.74
CA ALA A 17 25.19 16.79 35.69
C ALA A 17 24.61 16.76 34.27
N LEU A 18 25.17 15.93 33.42
CA LEU A 18 24.52 15.52 32.15
C LEU A 18 23.31 14.68 32.52
N GLY A 19 22.17 15.34 32.68
CA GLY A 19 20.86 14.69 32.69
C GLY A 19 20.64 14.10 31.29
N GLY A 20 20.99 12.82 31.13
CA GLY A 20 20.63 12.07 29.95
C GLY A 20 19.11 12.06 29.82
N ALA A 21 18.58 12.81 28.85
CA ALA A 21 17.20 12.61 28.43
C ALA A 21 17.06 11.12 28.07
N LYS A 22 16.30 10.37 28.86
CA LYS A 22 15.89 9.02 28.46
C LYS A 22 15.18 9.20 27.13
N ALA A 23 15.75 8.66 26.04
CA ALA A 23 15.04 8.50 24.80
C ALA A 23 13.76 7.72 25.17
N SER A 24 12.59 8.33 25.01
CA SER A 24 11.32 7.62 25.08
C SER A 24 11.43 6.46 24.11
N ALA A 25 11.21 5.24 24.58
CA ALA A 25 11.07 4.10 23.69
C ALA A 25 9.99 4.48 22.68
N ASP A 26 10.28 4.29 21.39
CA ASP A 26 9.30 4.57 20.33
C ASP A 26 8.04 3.73 20.63
N PRO A 27 6.88 4.35 20.86
CA PRO A 27 5.67 3.58 21.11
C PRO A 27 5.37 2.83 19.82
N GLY A 28 5.41 1.51 19.80
CA GLY A 28 5.12 0.70 18.61
C GLY A 28 3.88 1.21 17.85
N ALA A 29 3.58 0.66 16.70
CA ALA A 29 2.40 1.05 15.92
C ALA A 29 1.13 0.94 16.79
N HIS A 30 0.29 1.99 16.79
CA HIS A 30 -0.92 2.05 17.63
C HIS A 30 -1.96 2.99 17.04
N VAL A 31 -3.21 2.86 17.50
CA VAL A 31 -4.27 3.82 17.18
C VAL A 31 -3.95 5.15 17.85
N ALA A 32 -3.74 6.19 17.04
CA ALA A 32 -3.50 7.56 17.50
C ALA A 32 -4.80 8.37 17.62
N GLY A 33 -5.84 7.95 16.93
CA GLY A 33 -7.17 8.60 16.97
C GLY A 33 -8.21 7.83 16.19
N GLU A 34 -9.48 8.10 16.52
CA GLU A 34 -10.62 7.58 15.77
C GLU A 34 -11.70 8.65 15.68
N ALA A 35 -12.32 8.80 14.50
CA ALA A 35 -13.42 9.70 14.25
C ALA A 35 -14.52 9.02 13.43
N PRO A 36 -15.82 9.17 13.79
CA PRO A 36 -16.91 8.57 13.02
C PRO A 36 -17.10 9.27 11.67
N LEU A 37 -17.35 8.47 10.61
CA LEU A 37 -17.67 8.95 9.25
C LEU A 37 -19.13 8.62 8.85
N GLY A 38 -19.94 8.17 9.80
CA GLY A 38 -21.35 7.81 9.62
C GLY A 38 -21.59 6.32 9.38
N GLY A 39 -22.70 5.80 9.88
CA GLY A 39 -23.01 4.37 9.83
C GLY A 39 -21.94 3.53 10.52
N ARG A 40 -21.47 2.49 9.85
CA ARG A 40 -20.34 1.65 10.33
C ARG A 40 -18.97 2.16 9.88
N SER A 41 -18.88 3.37 9.38
CA SER A 41 -17.64 3.94 8.87
C SER A 41 -16.93 4.82 9.89
N ALA A 42 -15.62 4.74 9.94
CA ALA A 42 -14.75 5.56 10.77
C ALA A 42 -13.46 5.92 10.04
N GLN A 43 -12.82 7.01 10.46
CA GLN A 43 -11.41 7.23 10.23
C GLN A 43 -10.65 6.68 11.43
N ILE A 44 -9.69 5.80 11.20
CA ILE A 44 -8.77 5.30 12.22
C ILE A 44 -7.39 5.82 11.88
N ASP A 45 -6.87 6.67 12.74
CA ASP A 45 -5.54 7.24 12.63
C ASP A 45 -4.54 6.31 13.31
N VAL A 46 -3.53 5.85 12.58
CA VAL A 46 -2.53 4.92 13.09
C VAL A 46 -1.15 5.56 13.04
N TYR A 47 -0.48 5.62 14.19
CA TYR A 47 0.94 6.01 14.23
C TYR A 47 1.80 4.89 13.65
N SER A 48 2.64 5.24 12.67
CA SER A 48 3.63 4.36 12.07
C SER A 48 5.03 4.71 12.57
N PRO A 49 5.66 3.87 13.40
CA PRO A 49 7.06 4.03 13.77
C PRO A 49 8.00 4.03 12.56
N ALA A 50 7.75 3.16 11.59
CA ALA A 50 8.58 3.09 10.38
C ALA A 50 8.59 4.40 9.58
N MET A 51 7.45 5.11 9.52
CA MET A 51 7.36 6.41 8.85
C MET A 51 7.49 7.60 9.80
N GLY A 52 7.48 7.39 11.13
CA GLY A 52 7.58 8.44 12.13
C GLY A 52 6.40 9.42 12.10
N ARG A 53 5.21 8.98 11.68
CA ARG A 53 4.03 9.84 11.52
C ARG A 53 2.72 9.07 11.64
N VAL A 54 1.64 9.81 11.83
CA VAL A 54 0.28 9.27 11.82
C VAL A 54 -0.21 9.13 10.38
N ILE A 55 -0.81 7.97 10.07
CA ILE A 55 -1.44 7.65 8.79
C ILE A 55 -2.94 7.52 9.00
N GLN A 56 -3.71 8.25 8.22
CA GLN A 56 -5.15 8.16 8.22
C GLN A 56 -5.61 6.92 7.45
N ASN A 57 -6.62 6.21 7.98
CA ASN A 57 -7.24 5.09 7.29
C ASN A 57 -8.76 5.29 7.35
N LYS A 58 -9.41 5.36 6.19
CA LYS A 58 -10.88 5.30 6.10
C LYS A 58 -11.29 3.84 6.23
N VAL A 59 -12.19 3.53 7.15
CA VAL A 59 -12.55 2.16 7.50
C VAL A 59 -14.06 1.97 7.42
N ILE A 60 -14.49 0.89 6.78
CA ILE A 60 -15.85 0.37 6.87
C ILE A 60 -15.78 -0.84 7.81
N LYS A 61 -16.38 -0.73 8.99
CA LYS A 61 -16.34 -1.80 10.01
C LYS A 61 -17.34 -2.89 9.67
N ALA A 62 -17.00 -4.14 9.94
CA ALA A 62 -17.94 -5.26 9.91
C ALA A 62 -19.07 -5.08 10.94
N ALA A 63 -20.15 -5.84 10.80
CA ALA A 63 -21.28 -5.79 11.71
C ALA A 63 -20.99 -6.41 13.10
N GLY A 64 -19.85 -7.10 13.26
CA GLY A 64 -19.46 -7.76 14.50
C GLY A 64 -18.00 -8.19 14.49
N ALA A 65 -17.54 -8.71 15.62
CA ALA A 65 -16.20 -9.24 15.84
C ALA A 65 -15.90 -10.49 15.00
N GLY A 66 -14.63 -10.82 14.83
CA GLY A 66 -14.18 -12.01 14.10
C GLY A 66 -14.28 -11.89 12.57
N ALA A 67 -14.58 -10.72 12.03
CA ALA A 67 -14.63 -10.51 10.59
C ALA A 67 -13.23 -10.44 9.97
N PRO A 68 -13.03 -10.93 8.72
CA PRO A 68 -11.78 -10.72 7.99
C PRO A 68 -11.60 -9.25 7.59
N THR A 69 -10.40 -8.93 7.07
CA THR A 69 -10.07 -7.57 6.62
C THR A 69 -9.66 -7.52 5.16
N LEU A 70 -10.25 -6.62 4.39
CA LEU A 70 -9.81 -6.21 3.06
C LEU A 70 -9.05 -4.89 3.15
N TYR A 71 -7.78 -4.89 2.78
CA TYR A 71 -6.98 -3.69 2.57
C TYR A 71 -7.16 -3.24 1.12
N LEU A 72 -7.72 -2.06 0.92
CA LEU A 72 -8.08 -1.54 -0.40
C LEU A 72 -7.25 -0.30 -0.73
N LEU A 73 -6.22 -0.51 -1.55
CA LEU A 73 -5.27 0.54 -1.92
C LEU A 73 -5.81 1.36 -3.08
N THR A 74 -5.60 2.67 -3.02
CA THR A 74 -6.02 3.58 -4.08
C THR A 74 -4.93 3.77 -5.14
N GLY A 75 -5.27 4.41 -6.26
CA GLY A 75 -4.35 4.68 -7.37
C GLY A 75 -3.24 5.68 -7.03
N ALA A 76 -2.61 6.25 -8.06
CA ALA A 76 -1.38 7.03 -7.95
C ALA A 76 -1.43 8.21 -6.99
N GLY A 77 -2.58 8.89 -6.83
CA GLY A 77 -2.74 10.04 -5.93
C GLY A 77 -2.80 9.73 -4.44
N GLY A 78 -2.85 8.46 -4.05
CA GLY A 78 -2.88 8.08 -2.63
C GLY A 78 -4.18 8.43 -1.90
N GLY A 79 -5.17 9.02 -2.56
CA GLY A 79 -6.48 9.35 -1.99
C GLY A 79 -6.53 10.58 -1.09
N ALA A 80 -5.41 11.28 -0.90
CA ALA A 80 -5.38 12.53 -0.16
C ALA A 80 -5.92 13.73 -0.96
N ASP A 81 -6.00 13.57 -2.27
CA ASP A 81 -6.51 14.54 -3.24
C ASP A 81 -8.03 14.44 -3.47
N GLY A 82 -8.72 13.58 -2.73
CA GLY A 82 -10.16 13.31 -2.93
C GLY A 82 -10.45 12.39 -4.13
N ILE A 83 -9.42 11.77 -4.70
CA ILE A 83 -9.56 10.80 -5.80
C ILE A 83 -9.27 9.40 -5.25
N SER A 84 -10.30 8.71 -4.79
CA SER A 84 -10.15 7.44 -4.07
C SER A 84 -11.39 6.55 -4.23
N TRP A 85 -11.29 5.30 -3.77
CA TRP A 85 -12.43 4.41 -3.60
C TRP A 85 -13.57 5.04 -2.81
N TRP A 86 -13.22 5.77 -1.76
CA TRP A 86 -14.18 6.42 -0.87
C TRP A 86 -14.98 7.53 -1.53
N ASP A 87 -14.31 8.31 -2.37
CA ASP A 87 -14.87 9.55 -2.93
C ASP A 87 -15.51 9.35 -4.31
N ASN A 88 -15.10 8.30 -5.06
CA ASN A 88 -15.47 8.13 -6.48
C ASN A 88 -16.26 6.86 -6.77
N THR A 89 -16.56 6.04 -5.76
CA THR A 89 -17.31 4.77 -5.91
C THR A 89 -18.39 4.63 -4.85
N ASP A 90 -19.21 3.60 -5.00
CA ASP A 90 -20.23 3.22 -4.03
C ASP A 90 -19.69 2.30 -2.90
N VAL A 91 -18.37 2.22 -2.71
CA VAL A 91 -17.70 1.28 -1.80
C VAL A 91 -18.35 1.14 -0.43
N ARG A 92 -18.87 2.24 0.13
CA ARG A 92 -19.57 2.25 1.43
C ARG A 92 -20.88 1.47 1.37
N ASN A 93 -21.65 1.66 0.32
CA ASN A 93 -22.92 0.97 0.11
C ASN A 93 -22.69 -0.49 -0.27
N PHE A 94 -21.71 -0.75 -1.12
CA PHE A 94 -21.35 -2.09 -1.56
C PHE A 94 -20.94 -2.99 -0.39
N PHE A 95 -20.19 -2.48 0.58
CA PHE A 95 -19.75 -3.24 1.75
C PHE A 95 -20.69 -3.11 2.96
N ALA A 96 -21.80 -2.38 2.86
CA ALA A 96 -22.69 -2.11 3.98
C ALA A 96 -23.36 -3.36 4.59
N ASP A 97 -23.58 -4.40 3.79
CA ASP A 97 -24.21 -5.66 4.19
C ASP A 97 -23.23 -6.84 4.35
N LYS A 98 -21.92 -6.61 4.09
CA LYS A 98 -20.93 -7.69 4.07
C LYS A 98 -20.21 -7.82 5.41
N PHE A 99 -19.92 -9.06 5.78
CA PHE A 99 -19.18 -9.39 7.01
C PHE A 99 -17.66 -9.31 6.76
N VAL A 100 -17.17 -8.08 6.60
CA VAL A 100 -15.76 -7.76 6.34
C VAL A 100 -15.45 -6.37 6.87
N ASN A 101 -14.24 -6.16 7.39
CA ASN A 101 -13.66 -4.84 7.60
C ASN A 101 -12.95 -4.40 6.32
N VAL A 102 -13.21 -3.18 5.83
CA VAL A 102 -12.52 -2.62 4.68
C VAL A 102 -11.66 -1.45 5.14
N VAL A 103 -10.37 -1.54 4.94
CA VAL A 103 -9.39 -0.54 5.37
C VAL A 103 -8.77 0.11 4.15
N MET A 104 -8.93 1.42 4.03
CA MET A 104 -8.45 2.24 2.92
C MET A 104 -7.44 3.26 3.45
N PRO A 105 -6.13 2.95 3.43
CA PRO A 105 -5.09 3.88 3.82
C PRO A 105 -5.08 5.12 2.94
N VAL A 106 -4.87 6.31 3.54
CA VAL A 106 -4.78 7.59 2.85
C VAL A 106 -3.34 8.06 2.83
N GLY A 107 -2.79 8.27 1.65
CA GLY A 107 -1.41 8.66 1.42
C GLY A 107 -0.68 7.70 0.48
N GLY A 108 0.64 7.82 0.39
CA GLY A 108 1.45 6.99 -0.51
C GLY A 108 1.38 7.43 -1.98
N ALA A 109 1.00 8.69 -2.23
CA ALA A 109 0.95 9.23 -3.59
C ALA A 109 2.27 8.99 -4.32
N PHE A 110 2.20 8.31 -5.47
CA PHE A 110 3.32 8.01 -6.37
C PHE A 110 4.49 7.22 -5.76
N THR A 111 4.30 6.57 -4.60
CA THR A 111 5.36 5.84 -3.88
C THR A 111 5.40 4.35 -4.19
N LEU A 112 4.48 3.83 -5.00
CA LEU A 112 4.26 2.41 -5.28
C LEU A 112 3.94 1.57 -4.03
N TYR A 113 3.58 2.21 -2.90
CA TYR A 113 3.29 1.56 -1.61
C TYR A 113 4.39 0.59 -1.15
N THR A 114 5.65 0.90 -1.45
CA THR A 114 6.84 0.11 -1.09
C THR A 114 7.70 0.85 -0.06
N ASP A 115 8.72 0.18 0.46
CA ASP A 115 9.75 0.81 1.28
C ASP A 115 10.85 1.36 0.38
N TRP A 116 11.16 2.64 0.53
CA TRP A 116 12.28 3.26 -0.17
C TRP A 116 13.56 3.05 0.64
N ILE A 117 14.65 2.70 -0.02
CA ILE A 117 15.94 2.44 0.63
C ILE A 117 16.54 3.66 1.32
N SER A 118 16.16 4.87 0.88
CA SER A 118 16.61 6.15 1.46
C SER A 118 15.44 7.10 1.64
N ASP A 119 15.51 7.95 2.66
CA ASP A 119 14.61 9.08 2.79
C ASP A 119 14.86 10.03 1.61
N ASP A 120 13.79 10.59 1.05
CA ASP A 120 13.83 11.37 -0.18
C ASP A 120 13.42 12.83 0.07
N PRO A 121 14.14 13.82 -0.46
CA PRO A 121 13.80 15.23 -0.25
C PRO A 121 12.41 15.64 -0.76
N GLY A 122 11.89 14.97 -1.79
CA GLY A 122 10.60 15.31 -2.40
C GLY A 122 9.41 14.61 -1.74
N VAL A 123 9.55 13.32 -1.39
CA VAL A 123 8.46 12.50 -0.84
C VAL A 123 8.66 12.13 0.63
N GLY A 124 9.81 12.48 1.23
CA GLY A 124 10.11 12.22 2.63
C GLY A 124 10.46 10.76 2.92
N ARG A 125 10.12 10.32 4.14
CA ARG A 125 10.34 8.96 4.60
C ARG A 125 9.22 8.05 4.13
N VAL A 126 9.54 7.11 3.26
CA VAL A 126 8.59 6.19 2.62
C VAL A 126 8.86 4.76 3.11
N ARG A 127 7.93 4.20 3.90
CA ARG A 127 7.98 2.85 4.47
C ARG A 127 6.58 2.22 4.42
N TRP A 128 5.98 2.26 3.23
CA TRP A 128 4.61 1.79 3.05
C TRP A 128 4.49 0.27 3.11
N GLU A 129 5.48 -0.47 2.65
CA GLU A 129 5.50 -1.93 2.76
C GLU A 129 5.52 -2.36 4.23
N THR A 130 6.44 -1.81 5.03
CA THR A 130 6.49 -2.05 6.48
C THR A 130 5.16 -1.68 7.13
N TYR A 131 4.59 -0.51 6.80
CA TYR A 131 3.31 -0.09 7.35
C TYR A 131 2.17 -1.07 7.04
N LEU A 132 2.00 -1.43 5.77
CA LEU A 132 0.87 -2.24 5.28
C LEU A 132 0.98 -3.72 5.64
N THR A 133 2.19 -4.23 5.88
CA THR A 133 2.41 -5.66 6.11
C THR A 133 2.76 -6.01 7.56
N GLN A 134 3.34 -5.09 8.32
CA GLN A 134 3.86 -5.36 9.67
C GLN A 134 3.19 -4.51 10.75
N GLU A 135 2.88 -3.23 10.48
CA GLU A 135 2.35 -2.31 11.47
C GLU A 135 0.81 -2.27 11.47
N LEU A 136 0.20 -1.85 10.36
CA LEU A 136 -1.24 -1.63 10.26
C LEU A 136 -2.09 -2.89 10.57
N PRO A 137 -1.75 -4.10 10.07
CA PRO A 137 -2.62 -5.26 10.31
C PRO A 137 -2.81 -5.59 11.79
N GLY A 138 -1.73 -5.60 12.58
CA GLY A 138 -1.82 -5.88 14.01
C GLY A 138 -2.61 -4.82 14.78
N VAL A 139 -2.50 -3.54 14.38
CA VAL A 139 -3.29 -2.44 14.98
C VAL A 139 -4.78 -2.60 14.66
N ILE A 140 -5.11 -2.89 13.40
CA ILE A 140 -6.50 -3.11 12.95
C ILE A 140 -7.10 -4.36 13.60
N ASP A 141 -6.33 -5.45 13.70
CA ASP A 141 -6.76 -6.68 14.35
C ASP A 141 -7.17 -6.44 15.80
N GLY A 142 -6.35 -5.68 16.55
CA GLY A 142 -6.66 -5.31 17.93
C GLY A 142 -7.80 -4.29 18.07
N ALA A 143 -7.88 -3.32 17.16
CA ALA A 143 -8.90 -2.25 17.24
C ALA A 143 -10.31 -2.73 16.84
N LEU A 144 -10.41 -3.71 15.93
CA LEU A 144 -11.68 -4.17 15.37
C LEU A 144 -12.02 -5.63 15.74
N ASP A 145 -11.20 -6.28 16.56
CA ASP A 145 -11.36 -7.70 16.93
C ASP A 145 -11.60 -8.58 15.69
N THR A 146 -10.64 -8.54 14.76
CA THR A 146 -10.77 -9.23 13.47
C THR A 146 -10.42 -10.71 13.57
N SER A 147 -10.68 -11.48 12.50
CA SER A 147 -10.24 -12.88 12.40
C SER A 147 -8.75 -13.05 12.11
N GLY A 148 -8.02 -11.96 11.81
CA GLY A 148 -6.64 -12.00 11.32
C GLY A 148 -6.49 -12.51 9.87
N ARG A 149 -7.58 -12.90 9.19
CA ARG A 149 -7.57 -13.29 7.77
C ARG A 149 -7.67 -12.05 6.89
N ASN A 150 -6.73 -11.90 5.96
CA ASN A 150 -6.58 -10.68 5.21
C ASN A 150 -6.56 -10.90 3.71
N ALA A 151 -7.20 -9.99 2.96
CA ALA A 151 -7.03 -9.80 1.53
C ALA A 151 -6.50 -8.40 1.26
N ILE A 152 -5.87 -8.22 0.10
CA ILE A 152 -5.43 -6.93 -0.39
C ILE A 152 -5.92 -6.71 -1.82
N ALA A 153 -6.34 -5.50 -2.13
CA ALA A 153 -6.70 -5.11 -3.49
C ALA A 153 -6.11 -3.75 -3.83
N GLY A 154 -5.74 -3.57 -5.08
CA GLY A 154 -5.20 -2.32 -5.58
C GLY A 154 -5.65 -2.00 -6.99
N VAL A 155 -5.60 -0.72 -7.36
CA VAL A 155 -6.02 -0.22 -8.66
C VAL A 155 -4.93 0.64 -9.29
N SER A 156 -4.75 0.53 -10.62
CA SER A 156 -3.77 1.36 -11.34
C SER A 156 -2.35 1.16 -10.75
N MET A 157 -1.70 2.21 -10.26
CA MET A 157 -0.40 2.10 -9.60
C MET A 157 -0.41 1.03 -8.50
N SER A 158 -1.41 1.03 -7.64
CA SER A 158 -1.45 0.09 -6.52
C SER A 158 -1.88 -1.34 -6.88
N ALA A 159 -2.31 -1.60 -8.10
CA ALA A 159 -2.57 -2.97 -8.56
C ALA A 159 -1.29 -3.81 -8.51
N SER A 160 -0.17 -3.26 -9.03
CA SER A 160 1.15 -3.89 -8.94
C SER A 160 1.64 -3.96 -7.50
N SER A 161 1.42 -2.88 -6.74
CA SER A 161 1.79 -2.82 -5.32
C SER A 161 1.08 -3.87 -4.47
N ALA A 162 -0.23 -4.12 -4.72
CA ALA A 162 -0.98 -5.15 -4.00
C ALA A 162 -0.41 -6.55 -4.23
N LEU A 163 -0.01 -6.86 -5.47
CA LEU A 163 0.66 -8.12 -5.81
C LEU A 163 2.04 -8.21 -5.14
N ASP A 164 2.83 -7.15 -5.20
CA ASP A 164 4.16 -7.10 -4.57
C ASP A 164 4.05 -7.26 -3.04
N LEU A 165 3.18 -6.50 -2.39
CA LEU A 165 2.91 -6.63 -0.94
C LEU A 165 2.46 -8.05 -0.56
N ALA A 166 1.66 -8.71 -1.40
CA ALA A 166 1.26 -10.10 -1.19
C ALA A 166 2.46 -11.05 -1.32
N ILE A 167 3.45 -10.75 -2.18
CA ILE A 167 4.70 -11.51 -2.31
C ILE A 167 5.59 -11.26 -1.09
N GLN A 168 5.85 -10.00 -0.74
CA GLN A 168 6.83 -9.64 0.30
C GLN A 168 6.36 -10.04 1.71
N SER A 169 5.06 -9.99 1.97
CA SER A 169 4.48 -10.31 3.29
C SER A 169 4.26 -11.80 3.56
N GLY A 170 4.59 -12.69 2.63
CA GLY A 170 4.42 -14.13 2.81
C GLY A 170 2.94 -14.54 2.99
N SER A 171 2.56 -14.98 4.18
CA SER A 171 1.20 -15.47 4.46
C SER A 171 0.22 -14.39 4.94
N ARG A 172 0.63 -13.12 5.04
CA ARG A 172 -0.24 -12.03 5.57
C ARG A 172 -1.53 -11.88 4.77
N PHE A 173 -1.45 -11.97 3.45
CA PHE A 173 -2.61 -11.88 2.55
C PHE A 173 -2.83 -13.23 1.87
N SER A 174 -3.99 -13.83 2.08
CA SER A 174 -4.40 -15.08 1.42
C SER A 174 -5.04 -14.85 0.05
N ALA A 175 -5.49 -13.62 -0.21
CA ALA A 175 -6.08 -13.23 -1.49
C ALA A 175 -5.59 -11.86 -1.94
N VAL A 176 -5.47 -11.69 -3.26
CA VAL A 176 -5.08 -10.42 -3.88
C VAL A 176 -5.89 -10.13 -5.12
N ALA A 177 -6.35 -8.87 -5.27
CA ALA A 177 -6.94 -8.37 -6.51
C ALA A 177 -6.10 -7.22 -7.07
N ALA A 178 -5.74 -7.32 -8.35
CA ALA A 178 -5.00 -6.31 -9.09
C ALA A 178 -5.86 -5.82 -10.26
N LEU A 179 -6.28 -4.54 -10.18
CA LEU A 179 -7.24 -3.94 -11.09
C LEU A 179 -6.55 -2.89 -11.95
N SER A 180 -6.49 -3.10 -13.26
CA SER A 180 -5.93 -2.16 -14.26
C SER A 180 -4.50 -1.71 -13.95
N GLY A 181 -3.58 -2.65 -13.71
CA GLY A 181 -2.18 -2.40 -13.42
C GLY A 181 -1.20 -3.05 -14.38
N CYS A 182 0.10 -2.79 -14.18
CA CYS A 182 1.17 -3.38 -14.95
C CYS A 182 2.28 -3.90 -14.00
N PRO A 183 2.34 -5.21 -13.72
CA PRO A 183 3.14 -5.78 -12.65
C PRO A 183 4.60 -6.05 -13.05
N TRP A 184 5.21 -5.15 -13.80
CA TRP A 184 6.63 -5.16 -14.18
C TRP A 184 7.39 -4.05 -13.50
N ALA A 185 8.63 -4.31 -13.09
CA ALA A 185 9.48 -3.32 -12.45
C ALA A 185 10.93 -3.36 -12.96
N SER A 186 11.47 -4.52 -13.39
CA SER A 186 12.89 -4.67 -13.67
C SER A 186 13.26 -4.71 -15.17
N ASP A 187 12.29 -4.83 -16.06
CA ASP A 187 12.50 -4.66 -17.49
C ASP A 187 12.48 -3.18 -17.93
N PRO A 188 12.88 -2.84 -19.17
CA PRO A 188 12.92 -1.44 -19.61
C PRO A 188 11.58 -0.69 -19.48
N LEU A 189 10.45 -1.36 -19.74
CA LEU A 189 9.13 -0.75 -19.61
C LEU A 189 8.75 -0.56 -18.14
N GLY A 190 8.92 -1.57 -17.30
CA GLY A 190 8.67 -1.52 -15.87
C GLY A 190 9.51 -0.45 -15.17
N ILE A 191 10.82 -0.39 -15.49
CA ILE A 191 11.71 0.66 -15.00
C ILE A 191 11.20 2.04 -15.39
N ALA A 192 10.81 2.24 -16.66
CA ALA A 192 10.31 3.53 -17.13
C ALA A 192 9.02 3.93 -16.41
N MET A 193 8.06 3.00 -16.24
CA MET A 193 6.79 3.27 -15.57
C MET A 193 6.96 3.57 -14.08
N ALA A 194 7.70 2.73 -13.35
CA ALA A 194 7.91 2.93 -11.92
C ALA A 194 8.72 4.21 -11.65
N SER A 195 9.73 4.49 -12.47
CA SER A 195 10.49 5.74 -12.40
C SER A 195 9.61 6.96 -12.68
N ALA A 196 8.75 6.89 -13.70
CA ALA A 196 7.82 7.99 -14.02
C ALA A 196 6.84 8.27 -12.87
N GLN A 197 6.37 7.23 -12.18
CA GLN A 197 5.54 7.40 -10.97
C GLN A 197 6.33 8.13 -9.87
N ALA A 198 7.51 7.66 -9.53
CA ALA A 198 8.35 8.29 -8.49
C ALA A 198 8.66 9.76 -8.81
N VAL A 199 9.09 10.04 -10.05
CA VAL A 199 9.38 11.42 -10.52
C VAL A 199 8.15 12.31 -10.49
N ARG A 200 6.98 11.79 -10.91
CA ARG A 200 5.71 12.53 -10.84
C ARG A 200 5.32 12.91 -9.42
N GLY A 201 5.66 12.08 -8.43
CA GLY A 201 5.50 12.38 -7.01
C GLY A 201 6.55 13.36 -6.45
N GLY A 202 7.53 13.76 -7.25
CA GLY A 202 8.64 14.61 -6.84
C GLY A 202 9.82 13.85 -6.23
N GLY A 203 9.80 12.52 -6.25
CA GLY A 203 10.84 11.65 -5.71
C GLY A 203 11.90 11.24 -6.72
N ASN A 204 13.03 10.77 -6.22
CA ASN A 204 14.12 10.20 -7.01
C ASN A 204 13.99 8.67 -7.05
N PRO A 205 13.80 8.04 -8.24
CA PRO A 205 13.69 6.60 -8.36
C PRO A 205 14.88 5.82 -7.78
N GLY A 206 16.07 6.42 -7.75
CA GLY A 206 17.26 5.84 -7.13
C GLY A 206 17.15 5.69 -5.60
N ASN A 207 16.30 6.50 -4.95
CA ASN A 207 16.03 6.39 -3.52
C ASN A 207 14.95 5.35 -3.21
N MET A 208 14.21 4.88 -4.23
CA MET A 208 13.20 3.85 -4.08
C MET A 208 13.83 2.47 -3.91
N TRP A 209 14.41 1.91 -4.96
CA TRP A 209 14.98 0.56 -4.97
C TRP A 209 16.44 0.53 -5.45
N GLY A 210 17.15 1.67 -5.38
CA GLY A 210 18.54 1.81 -5.83
C GLY A 210 18.64 1.98 -7.34
N ILE A 211 19.73 1.48 -7.91
CA ILE A 211 20.03 1.61 -9.35
C ILE A 211 18.92 0.92 -10.16
N PRO A 212 18.29 1.60 -11.12
CA PRO A 212 17.25 1.03 -11.99
C PRO A 212 17.69 -0.27 -12.64
N GLY A 213 16.84 -1.30 -12.55
CA GLY A 213 17.14 -2.66 -13.02
C GLY A 213 18.08 -3.48 -12.11
N GLY A 214 18.58 -2.90 -11.03
CA GLY A 214 19.40 -3.58 -10.02
C GLY A 214 18.60 -4.54 -9.12
N PRO A 215 19.30 -5.13 -8.09
CA PRO A 215 18.68 -6.14 -7.23
C PRO A 215 17.37 -5.73 -6.57
N GLY A 216 17.28 -4.49 -6.05
CA GLY A 216 16.04 -4.02 -5.43
C GLY A 216 14.87 -3.92 -6.43
N TRP A 217 15.13 -3.52 -7.67
CA TRP A 217 14.12 -3.53 -8.73
C TRP A 217 13.67 -4.93 -9.11
N GLN A 218 14.60 -5.90 -9.11
CA GLN A 218 14.30 -7.32 -9.38
C GLN A 218 13.50 -7.95 -8.23
N GLU A 219 13.78 -7.57 -6.99
CA GLU A 219 13.05 -8.04 -5.82
C GLU A 219 11.57 -7.62 -5.86
N HIS A 220 11.28 -6.39 -6.28
CA HIS A 220 9.94 -5.84 -6.39
C HIS A 220 9.28 -6.04 -7.77
N ASP A 221 9.91 -6.82 -8.66
CA ASP A 221 9.31 -7.19 -9.95
C ASP A 221 8.35 -8.37 -9.77
N VAL A 222 7.08 -8.08 -9.75
CA VAL A 222 6.02 -9.09 -9.56
C VAL A 222 6.02 -10.12 -10.69
N PHE A 223 6.29 -9.71 -11.93
CA PHE A 223 6.30 -10.63 -13.06
C PHE A 223 7.44 -11.64 -12.94
N ALA A 224 8.62 -11.19 -12.55
CA ALA A 224 9.77 -12.04 -12.30
C ALA A 224 9.53 -12.98 -11.09
N ASN A 225 8.89 -12.47 -10.04
CA ASN A 225 8.63 -13.17 -8.78
C ASN A 225 7.25 -13.84 -8.71
N ALA A 226 6.54 -13.99 -9.84
CA ALA A 226 5.18 -14.53 -9.90
C ALA A 226 4.99 -15.87 -9.16
N GLY A 227 6.04 -16.71 -9.15
CA GLY A 227 6.03 -18.00 -8.44
C GLY A 227 5.75 -17.89 -6.93
N ARG A 228 6.08 -16.76 -6.31
CA ARG A 228 5.84 -16.50 -4.87
C ARG A 228 4.36 -16.24 -4.54
N LEU A 229 3.50 -16.09 -5.55
CA LEU A 229 2.05 -15.98 -5.39
C LEU A 229 1.34 -17.34 -5.29
N ALA A 230 2.06 -18.46 -5.43
CA ALA A 230 1.49 -19.79 -5.30
C ALA A 230 0.72 -19.95 -3.97
N GLY A 231 -0.46 -20.54 -4.03
CA GLY A 231 -1.33 -20.76 -2.87
C GLY A 231 -2.22 -19.58 -2.48
N LYS A 232 -2.10 -18.42 -3.15
CA LYS A 232 -2.99 -17.28 -2.94
C LYS A 232 -4.18 -17.32 -3.93
N ALA A 233 -5.34 -16.81 -3.51
CA ALA A 233 -6.42 -16.51 -4.43
C ALA A 233 -6.10 -15.21 -5.18
N ILE A 234 -6.05 -15.27 -6.52
CA ILE A 234 -5.61 -14.16 -7.36
C ILE A 234 -6.73 -13.75 -8.30
N PHE A 235 -7.10 -12.47 -8.27
CA PHE A 235 -8.00 -11.86 -9.23
C PHE A 235 -7.30 -10.74 -9.99
N LEU A 236 -7.37 -10.79 -11.31
CA LEU A 236 -6.77 -9.80 -12.21
C LEU A 236 -7.86 -9.25 -13.13
N SER A 237 -7.93 -7.94 -13.29
CA SER A 237 -8.81 -7.33 -14.29
C SER A 237 -8.15 -6.16 -14.97
N ALA A 238 -8.51 -5.97 -16.22
CA ALA A 238 -8.23 -4.76 -17.00
C ALA A 238 -9.15 -4.73 -18.23
N ALA A 239 -9.16 -3.60 -18.94
CA ALA A 239 -9.95 -3.42 -20.15
C ALA A 239 -9.08 -3.03 -21.35
N THR A 240 -9.73 -2.81 -22.50
CA THR A 240 -9.06 -2.50 -23.77
C THR A 240 -8.65 -1.04 -23.93
N GLY A 241 -9.18 -0.13 -23.12
CA GLY A 241 -9.08 1.31 -23.30
C GLY A 241 -10.20 1.91 -24.18
N LEU A 242 -11.02 1.09 -24.81
CA LEU A 242 -12.20 1.58 -25.55
C LEU A 242 -13.27 2.04 -24.55
N PRO A 243 -14.00 3.15 -24.85
CA PRO A 243 -15.08 3.61 -23.99
C PRO A 243 -16.10 2.52 -23.67
N GLY A 244 -16.49 2.41 -22.41
CA GLY A 244 -17.44 1.43 -21.89
C GLY A 244 -18.60 2.06 -21.12
N ALA A 245 -19.67 1.30 -20.94
CA ALA A 245 -20.87 1.76 -20.23
C ALA A 245 -20.62 2.04 -18.75
N ALA A 246 -19.60 1.41 -18.15
CA ALA A 246 -19.21 1.64 -16.76
C ALA A 246 -18.33 2.89 -16.58
N ASP A 247 -17.78 3.46 -17.64
CA ASP A 247 -16.86 4.60 -17.53
C ASP A 247 -17.54 5.82 -16.90
N ARG A 248 -16.93 6.34 -15.84
CA ARG A 248 -17.31 7.59 -15.17
C ARG A 248 -16.04 8.40 -14.87
N GLY A 249 -16.08 9.68 -15.16
CA GLY A 249 -14.95 10.59 -15.01
C GLY A 249 -14.14 10.76 -16.29
N LEU A 250 -12.89 11.19 -16.16
CA LEU A 250 -12.00 11.44 -17.30
C LEU A 250 -11.40 10.13 -17.82
N PRO A 251 -11.69 9.73 -19.06
CA PRO A 251 -11.11 8.54 -19.65
C PRO A 251 -9.59 8.68 -19.88
N MET A 252 -8.85 7.61 -19.68
CA MET A 252 -7.41 7.52 -19.96
C MET A 252 -7.10 6.28 -20.81
N PRO A 253 -7.60 6.21 -22.07
CA PRO A 253 -7.50 5.03 -22.91
C PRO A 253 -6.10 4.46 -23.07
N PRO A 254 -5.03 5.25 -23.28
CA PRO A 254 -3.67 4.71 -23.44
C PRO A 254 -3.17 3.99 -22.19
N ILE A 255 -3.54 4.46 -21.02
CA ILE A 255 -3.15 3.82 -19.74
C ILE A 255 -3.86 2.49 -19.61
N GLU A 256 -5.16 2.44 -19.89
CA GLU A 256 -5.93 1.20 -19.80
C GLU A 256 -5.51 0.16 -20.84
N THR A 257 -5.24 0.60 -22.08
CA THR A 257 -4.71 -0.30 -23.13
C THR A 257 -3.40 -0.95 -22.69
N LEU A 258 -2.50 -0.17 -22.08
CA LEU A 258 -1.25 -0.70 -21.53
C LEU A 258 -1.51 -1.64 -20.36
N ALA A 259 -2.36 -1.25 -19.42
CA ALA A 259 -2.74 -2.10 -18.27
C ALA A 259 -3.36 -3.43 -18.74
N GLY A 260 -4.20 -3.39 -19.77
CA GLY A 260 -4.80 -4.59 -20.38
C GLY A 260 -3.74 -5.54 -20.95
N ALA A 261 -2.79 -5.02 -21.70
CA ALA A 261 -1.69 -5.82 -22.25
C ALA A 261 -0.81 -6.44 -21.14
N CYS A 262 -0.45 -5.62 -20.13
CA CYS A 262 0.34 -6.05 -18.99
C CYS A 262 -0.37 -7.15 -18.17
N THR A 263 -1.64 -6.93 -17.84
CA THR A 263 -2.45 -7.86 -17.04
C THR A 263 -2.63 -9.20 -17.77
N ALA A 264 -2.89 -9.17 -19.09
CA ALA A 264 -3.00 -10.38 -19.90
C ALA A 264 -1.68 -11.18 -19.94
N ALA A 265 -0.55 -10.50 -20.13
CA ALA A 265 0.76 -11.15 -20.11
C ALA A 265 1.08 -11.75 -18.73
N PHE A 266 0.72 -11.06 -17.64
CA PHE A 266 0.91 -11.58 -16.29
C PHE A 266 0.02 -12.80 -16.00
N ALA A 267 -1.26 -12.78 -16.43
CA ALA A 267 -2.14 -13.95 -16.35
C ALA A 267 -1.56 -15.14 -17.11
N GLY A 268 -1.00 -14.91 -18.30
CA GLY A 268 -0.28 -15.93 -19.06
C GLY A 268 0.96 -16.48 -18.31
N ARG A 269 1.69 -15.60 -17.60
CA ARG A 269 2.83 -16.01 -16.76
C ARG A 269 2.43 -16.90 -15.60
N LEU A 270 1.34 -16.54 -14.91
CA LEU A 270 0.79 -17.38 -13.84
C LEU A 270 0.35 -18.74 -14.38
N GLY A 271 -0.32 -18.78 -15.54
CA GLY A 271 -0.69 -20.01 -16.22
C GLY A 271 0.50 -20.92 -16.56
N GLN A 272 1.61 -20.34 -17.05
CA GLN A 272 2.87 -21.08 -17.31
C GLN A 272 3.47 -21.70 -16.04
N LEU A 273 3.27 -21.06 -14.89
CA LEU A 273 3.73 -21.54 -13.59
C LEU A 273 2.74 -22.49 -12.91
N GLY A 274 1.57 -22.78 -13.52
CA GLY A 274 0.54 -23.59 -12.93
C GLY A 274 -0.16 -22.92 -11.72
N ILE A 275 -0.10 -21.59 -11.60
CA ILE A 275 -0.71 -20.84 -10.53
C ILE A 275 -2.11 -20.38 -10.99
N PRO A 276 -3.20 -20.85 -10.36
CA PRO A 276 -4.56 -20.47 -10.74
C PRO A 276 -4.80 -18.98 -10.43
N ALA A 277 -5.40 -18.29 -11.38
CA ALA A 277 -5.85 -16.91 -11.22
C ALA A 277 -7.13 -16.68 -12.01
N VAL A 278 -8.04 -15.88 -11.48
CA VAL A 278 -9.17 -15.36 -12.26
C VAL A 278 -8.67 -14.16 -13.03
N HIS A 279 -8.86 -14.16 -14.35
CA HIS A 279 -8.47 -13.04 -15.22
C HIS A 279 -9.67 -12.57 -16.02
N VAL A 280 -10.08 -11.33 -15.80
CA VAL A 280 -11.16 -10.64 -16.49
C VAL A 280 -10.55 -9.59 -17.41
N HIS A 281 -10.67 -9.81 -18.72
CA HIS A 281 -10.31 -8.83 -19.74
C HIS A 281 -11.57 -8.26 -20.37
N ARG A 282 -11.90 -7.00 -20.05
CA ARG A 282 -13.13 -6.35 -20.54
C ARG A 282 -12.93 -5.82 -21.95
N PRO A 283 -13.89 -6.04 -22.86
CA PRO A 283 -13.80 -5.52 -24.23
C PRO A 283 -13.91 -3.99 -24.30
N THR A 284 -14.43 -3.36 -23.25
CA THR A 284 -14.56 -1.90 -23.11
C THR A 284 -14.25 -1.46 -21.68
N GLY A 285 -13.78 -0.23 -21.54
CA GLY A 285 -13.36 0.41 -20.29
C GLY A 285 -12.10 1.25 -20.52
N SER A 286 -11.98 2.41 -19.87
CA SER A 286 -10.97 3.41 -20.18
C SER A 286 -10.28 4.01 -18.97
N HIS A 287 -9.94 3.21 -17.98
CA HIS A 287 -9.19 3.59 -16.78
C HIS A 287 -9.93 4.60 -15.91
N THR A 288 -11.18 4.35 -15.62
CA THR A 288 -12.06 5.24 -14.85
C THR A 288 -12.55 4.59 -13.56
N TRP A 289 -12.97 5.41 -12.60
CA TRP A 289 -13.50 4.92 -11.32
C TRP A 289 -14.74 4.05 -11.48
N GLY A 290 -15.57 4.29 -12.49
CA GLY A 290 -16.72 3.44 -12.77
C GLY A 290 -16.32 2.03 -13.23
N GLN A 291 -15.27 1.91 -14.05
CA GLN A 291 -14.68 0.63 -14.41
C GLN A 291 -14.10 -0.07 -13.17
N PHE A 292 -13.30 0.62 -12.36
CA PHE A 292 -12.67 0.07 -11.17
C PHE A 292 -13.69 -0.42 -10.14
N GLU A 293 -14.80 0.31 -9.97
CA GLU A 293 -15.92 -0.10 -9.13
C GLU A 293 -16.52 -1.42 -9.61
N ALA A 294 -16.79 -1.55 -10.91
CA ALA A 294 -17.31 -2.79 -11.49
C ALA A 294 -16.31 -3.96 -11.31
N ASP A 295 -15.02 -3.68 -11.46
CA ASP A 295 -13.96 -4.67 -11.25
C ASP A 295 -13.87 -5.11 -9.77
N LEU A 296 -14.00 -4.20 -8.82
CA LEU A 296 -14.02 -4.52 -7.39
C LEU A 296 -15.24 -5.38 -7.01
N HIS A 297 -16.41 -5.03 -7.56
CA HIS A 297 -17.63 -5.83 -7.33
C HIS A 297 -17.46 -7.26 -7.83
N GLU A 298 -16.83 -7.46 -8.99
CA GLU A 298 -16.57 -8.78 -9.55
C GLU A 298 -15.45 -9.53 -8.81
N ALA A 299 -14.41 -8.81 -8.31
CA ALA A 299 -13.34 -9.42 -7.52
C ALA A 299 -13.81 -9.90 -6.15
N TRP A 300 -14.78 -9.22 -5.53
CA TRP A 300 -15.18 -9.46 -4.16
C TRP A 300 -15.54 -10.91 -3.83
N PRO A 301 -16.38 -11.63 -4.60
CA PRO A 301 -16.69 -13.03 -4.31
C PRO A 301 -15.46 -13.93 -4.22
N HIS A 302 -14.44 -13.68 -5.05
CA HIS A 302 -13.18 -14.44 -5.05
C HIS A 302 -12.33 -14.13 -3.82
N LEU A 303 -12.25 -12.84 -3.44
CA LEU A 303 -11.56 -12.43 -2.22
C LEU A 303 -12.27 -12.98 -0.98
N ALA A 304 -13.59 -12.82 -0.90
CA ALA A 304 -14.38 -13.28 0.22
C ALA A 304 -14.25 -14.80 0.45
N ALA A 305 -14.26 -15.60 -0.61
CA ALA A 305 -14.11 -17.07 -0.50
C ALA A 305 -12.76 -17.48 0.11
N ALA A 306 -11.73 -16.66 -0.03
CA ALA A 306 -10.38 -16.93 0.49
C ALA A 306 -10.15 -16.46 1.92
N ILE A 307 -10.96 -15.52 2.41
CA ILE A 307 -10.80 -14.93 3.75
C ILE A 307 -12.02 -15.15 4.65
N GLY A 308 -13.13 -15.69 4.09
CA GLY A 308 -14.42 -15.93 4.77
C GLY A 308 -14.46 -17.15 5.64
#